data_cf9f4aef344bfecb7650cc6671433b4d
#
_entry.id   cf9f4aef344bfecb7650cc6671433b4d
#
_cell.length_a   1.000
_cell.length_b   1.000
_cell.length_c   1.000
_cell.angle_alpha   90.00
_cell.angle_beta   90.00
_cell.angle_gamma   90.00
#
_symmetry.space_group_name_H-M   'P 1'
#
loop_
_entity.id
_entity.type
_entity.pdbx_description
1 polymer ?
#
loop_
_entity_poly.entity_id
_entity_poly.type
_entity_poly.pdbx_seq_one_letter_code
_entity_poly.pdbx_strand_id
1 'polypeptide(L)'
;MRILVTGSSGRIGGAISARLSLRHQVVGLDLRPGPLTSIVGDICDSGLLAATCAGLDAVVHTASLHAPDLGIRPAAEFRQVNIEGTRRLLAACGEAGVRRFVYTSTTSLYGHSLMPAAKEAVWVTEDLKPEPRDIYDETKLAAEAACAEAARGGMTCISLRMSRCFPEHPRLIAIYRLYRGVDAADVAQAHELALAPGLSGFEVFNVSAHSPFSIAECETLLSEARTAVLAHHPWALPEFARRGWELPESIDRVYVVDKAMAGLGYRPAHDFKSLFR
;
A
#
# COMPACT_ATOMS: atom_id res chain seq x y z
N MET A 1 0.95 14.41 -17.49
CA MET A 1 -0.37 14.35 -16.85
C MET A 1 -0.47 15.36 -15.74
N ARG A 2 -1.67 15.86 -15.48
CA ARG A 2 -2.01 16.61 -14.26
C ARG A 2 -2.68 15.66 -13.28
N ILE A 3 -2.04 15.44 -12.13
CA ILE A 3 -2.40 14.35 -11.20
C ILE A 3 -2.69 14.93 -9.82
N LEU A 4 -3.86 14.63 -9.26
CA LEU A 4 -4.15 14.90 -7.85
C LEU A 4 -3.54 13.79 -6.97
N VAL A 5 -2.84 14.19 -5.92
CA VAL A 5 -2.43 13.28 -4.83
C VAL A 5 -3.08 13.76 -3.54
N THR A 6 -4.04 13.01 -3.01
CA THR A 6 -4.61 13.30 -1.69
C THR A 6 -3.76 12.69 -0.60
N GLY A 7 -3.71 13.31 0.58
CA GLY A 7 -2.80 12.89 1.66
C GLY A 7 -1.34 13.26 1.38
N SER A 8 -1.11 14.32 0.59
CA SER A 8 0.21 14.73 0.07
C SER A 8 1.21 15.17 1.13
N SER A 9 0.77 15.54 2.33
CA SER A 9 1.62 15.86 3.49
C SER A 9 1.97 14.64 4.34
N GLY A 10 1.34 13.48 4.05
CA GLY A 10 1.64 12.22 4.72
C GLY A 10 2.91 11.57 4.17
N ARG A 11 3.44 10.58 4.90
CA ARG A 11 4.66 9.86 4.51
C ARG A 11 4.56 9.25 3.11
N ILE A 12 3.49 8.54 2.83
CA ILE A 12 3.29 7.84 1.55
C ILE A 12 2.90 8.83 0.46
N GLY A 13 1.90 9.69 0.70
CA GLY A 13 1.50 10.70 -0.25
C GLY A 13 2.62 11.66 -0.63
N GLY A 14 3.47 12.05 0.34
CA GLY A 14 4.66 12.86 0.10
C GLY A 14 5.69 12.16 -0.79
N ALA A 15 5.98 10.88 -0.54
CA ALA A 15 6.89 10.08 -1.37
C ALA A 15 6.37 9.91 -2.81
N ILE A 16 5.06 9.65 -2.95
CA ILE A 16 4.40 9.56 -4.26
C ILE A 16 4.44 10.91 -4.98
N SER A 17 4.08 11.99 -4.29
CA SER A 17 4.09 13.34 -4.87
C SER A 17 5.49 13.74 -5.35
N ALA A 18 6.52 13.48 -4.54
CA ALA A 18 7.91 13.75 -4.92
C ALA A 18 8.32 12.98 -6.18
N ARG A 19 8.00 11.68 -6.25
CA ARG A 19 8.31 10.85 -7.40
C ARG A 19 7.58 11.31 -8.66
N LEU A 20 6.27 11.54 -8.55
CA LEU A 20 5.44 11.97 -9.70
C LEU A 20 5.81 13.35 -10.23
N SER A 21 6.23 14.27 -9.35
CA SER A 21 6.65 15.63 -9.73
C SER A 21 7.86 15.66 -10.65
N LEU A 22 8.64 14.58 -10.76
CA LEU A 22 9.76 14.49 -11.71
C LEU A 22 9.30 14.49 -13.17
N ARG A 23 8.06 14.07 -13.45
CA ARG A 23 7.56 13.87 -14.83
C ARG A 23 6.15 14.38 -15.07
N HIS A 24 5.43 14.80 -14.02
CA HIS A 24 4.02 15.17 -14.07
C HIS A 24 3.75 16.46 -13.30
N GLN A 25 2.65 17.13 -13.61
CA GLN A 25 2.13 18.22 -12.78
C GLN A 25 1.33 17.63 -11.63
N VAL A 26 1.86 17.70 -10.40
CA VAL A 26 1.20 17.21 -9.22
C VAL A 26 0.43 18.32 -8.51
N VAL A 27 -0.83 18.04 -8.18
CA VAL A 27 -1.67 18.86 -7.31
C VAL A 27 -1.81 18.09 -6.00
N GLY A 28 -1.19 18.56 -4.92
CA GLY A 28 -1.28 17.93 -3.60
C GLY A 28 -2.47 18.47 -2.81
N LEU A 29 -3.29 17.59 -2.25
CA LEU A 29 -4.38 17.92 -1.32
C LEU A 29 -4.16 17.21 0.02
N ASP A 30 -4.18 17.96 1.11
CA ASP A 30 -4.10 17.41 2.48
C ASP A 30 -4.80 18.33 3.47
N LEU A 31 -5.19 17.80 4.63
CA LEU A 31 -5.67 18.60 5.76
C LEU A 31 -4.59 19.52 6.36
N ARG A 32 -3.32 19.16 6.17
CA ARG A 32 -2.16 19.90 6.68
C ARG A 32 -1.32 20.45 5.55
N PRO A 33 -0.73 21.64 5.72
CA PRO A 33 0.24 22.12 4.75
C PRO A 33 1.47 21.20 4.68
N GLY A 34 2.12 21.18 3.53
CA GLY A 34 3.34 20.40 3.30
C GLY A 34 4.06 20.88 2.03
N PRO A 35 5.31 20.45 1.82
CA PRO A 35 6.13 20.92 0.70
C PRO A 35 5.53 20.67 -0.68
N LEU A 36 4.71 19.63 -0.80
CA LEU A 36 4.05 19.20 -2.04
C LEU A 36 2.52 19.29 -1.96
N THR A 37 2.00 20.04 -0.98
CA THR A 37 0.56 20.29 -0.81
C THR A 37 0.20 21.65 -1.37
N SER A 38 -0.52 21.66 -2.48
CA SER A 38 -0.98 22.88 -3.15
C SER A 38 -2.31 23.37 -2.58
N ILE A 39 -3.10 22.46 -2.03
CA ILE A 39 -4.45 22.72 -1.52
C ILE A 39 -4.53 22.16 -0.10
N VAL A 40 -4.83 23.03 0.86
CA VAL A 40 -5.13 22.60 2.24
C VAL A 40 -6.64 22.50 2.37
N GLY A 41 -7.15 21.29 2.62
CA GLY A 41 -8.58 21.05 2.71
C GLY A 41 -8.96 19.60 2.99
N ASP A 42 -10.24 19.37 3.21
CA ASP A 42 -10.79 18.06 3.59
C ASP A 42 -11.33 17.32 2.34
N ILE A 43 -10.98 16.04 2.21
CA ILE A 43 -11.55 15.16 1.16
C ILE A 43 -13.05 14.90 1.37
N CYS A 44 -13.61 15.28 2.51
CA CYS A 44 -15.04 15.24 2.77
C CYS A 44 -15.80 16.49 2.27
N ASP A 45 -15.10 17.51 1.78
CA ASP A 45 -15.70 18.72 1.19
C ASP A 45 -15.97 18.51 -0.30
N SER A 46 -17.23 18.25 -0.65
CA SER A 46 -17.65 18.01 -2.03
C SER A 46 -17.44 19.23 -2.96
N GLY A 47 -17.60 20.47 -2.44
CA GLY A 47 -17.36 21.67 -3.23
C GLY A 47 -15.88 21.83 -3.58
N LEU A 48 -14.99 21.58 -2.61
CA LEU A 48 -13.55 21.58 -2.83
C LEU A 48 -13.15 20.50 -3.84
N LEU A 49 -13.70 19.29 -3.71
CA LEU A 49 -13.39 18.18 -4.60
C LEU A 49 -13.84 18.46 -6.06
N ALA A 50 -15.03 19.00 -6.26
CA ALA A 50 -15.52 19.37 -7.58
C ALA A 50 -14.59 20.38 -8.28
N ALA A 51 -14.17 21.43 -7.56
CA ALA A 51 -13.22 22.41 -8.07
C ALA A 51 -11.83 21.81 -8.34
N THR A 52 -11.37 20.91 -7.46
CA THR A 52 -10.03 20.33 -7.55
C THR A 52 -9.91 19.31 -8.69
N CYS A 53 -10.96 18.51 -8.94
CA CYS A 53 -10.96 17.46 -9.96
C CYS A 53 -11.04 18.00 -11.40
N ALA A 54 -11.42 19.24 -11.60
CA ALA A 54 -11.52 19.84 -12.93
C ALA A 54 -10.18 19.82 -13.68
N GLY A 55 -10.16 19.22 -14.87
CA GLY A 55 -9.00 19.14 -15.75
C GLY A 55 -7.86 18.27 -15.27
N LEU A 56 -8.12 17.31 -14.38
CA LEU A 56 -7.17 16.26 -14.00
C LEU A 56 -7.20 15.10 -14.99
N ASP A 57 -6.03 14.52 -15.24
CA ASP A 57 -5.88 13.28 -16.00
C ASP A 57 -6.07 12.03 -15.10
N ALA A 58 -5.60 12.11 -13.84
CA ALA A 58 -5.62 11.00 -12.91
C ALA A 58 -5.64 11.46 -11.45
N VAL A 59 -6.03 10.55 -10.57
CA VAL A 59 -6.00 10.74 -9.11
C VAL A 59 -5.24 9.59 -8.45
N VAL A 60 -4.38 9.93 -7.48
CA VAL A 60 -3.77 9.01 -6.53
C VAL A 60 -4.33 9.33 -5.15
N HIS A 61 -5.10 8.42 -4.59
CA HIS A 61 -5.81 8.63 -3.33
C HIS A 61 -5.12 7.90 -2.18
N THR A 62 -4.42 8.68 -1.32
CA THR A 62 -3.74 8.15 -0.13
C THR A 62 -4.31 8.68 1.19
N ALA A 63 -5.12 9.75 1.15
CA ALA A 63 -5.74 10.32 2.34
C ALA A 63 -6.64 9.30 3.03
N SER A 64 -6.37 8.98 4.27
CA SER A 64 -7.18 8.08 5.09
C SER A 64 -6.79 8.18 6.57
N LEU A 65 -7.69 7.84 7.47
CA LEU A 65 -7.32 7.39 8.81
C LEU A 65 -6.76 5.96 8.70
N HIS A 66 -5.75 5.63 9.50
CA HIS A 66 -5.04 4.37 9.37
C HIS A 66 -4.77 3.70 10.73
N ALA A 67 -4.11 2.53 10.75
CA ALA A 67 -3.94 1.72 11.94
C ALA A 67 -3.45 2.46 13.21
N PRO A 68 -2.51 3.43 13.17
CA PRO A 68 -2.15 4.24 14.33
C PRO A 68 -3.28 5.10 14.91
N ASP A 69 -4.37 5.35 14.17
CA ASP A 69 -5.52 6.11 14.65
C ASP A 69 -6.53 5.24 15.43
N LEU A 70 -6.37 3.90 15.39
CA LEU A 70 -7.19 2.96 16.15
C LEU A 70 -7.09 3.23 17.66
N GLY A 71 -8.25 3.25 18.33
CA GLY A 71 -8.33 3.58 19.75
C GLY A 71 -8.18 5.08 20.07
N ILE A 72 -7.78 5.91 19.10
CA ILE A 72 -7.65 7.37 19.24
C ILE A 72 -8.87 8.07 18.60
N ARG A 73 -9.24 7.65 17.40
CA ARG A 73 -10.38 8.19 16.65
C ARG A 73 -11.57 7.26 16.71
N PRO A 74 -12.79 7.77 16.81
CA PRO A 74 -14.00 6.94 16.82
C PRO A 74 -14.24 6.27 15.45
N ALA A 75 -14.89 5.12 15.46
CA ALA A 75 -15.22 4.36 14.25
C ALA A 75 -16.01 5.18 13.21
N ALA A 76 -16.84 6.13 13.68
CA ALA A 76 -17.61 7.03 12.80
C ALA A 76 -16.68 7.90 11.92
N GLU A 77 -15.56 8.39 12.47
CA GLU A 77 -14.58 9.17 11.70
C GLU A 77 -13.88 8.32 10.65
N PHE A 78 -13.53 7.06 10.98
CA PHE A 78 -13.00 6.12 9.98
C PHE A 78 -13.96 5.93 8.80
N ARG A 79 -15.27 5.74 9.08
CA ARG A 79 -16.27 5.63 8.02
C ARG A 79 -16.40 6.91 7.22
N GLN A 80 -16.45 8.05 7.89
CA GLN A 80 -16.58 9.37 7.26
C GLN A 80 -15.41 9.66 6.32
N VAL A 81 -14.17 9.47 6.78
CA VAL A 81 -12.97 9.79 5.99
C VAL A 81 -12.70 8.72 4.95
N ASN A 82 -12.62 7.44 5.37
CA ASN A 82 -12.12 6.39 4.50
C ASN A 82 -13.19 5.89 3.48
N ILE A 83 -14.47 5.91 3.84
CA ILE A 83 -15.53 5.45 2.94
C ILE A 83 -16.17 6.65 2.24
N GLU A 84 -16.78 7.57 3.00
CA GLU A 84 -17.54 8.67 2.39
C GLU A 84 -16.62 9.65 1.67
N GLY A 85 -15.45 9.97 2.23
CA GLY A 85 -14.43 10.78 1.56
C GLY A 85 -13.98 10.16 0.23
N THR A 86 -13.72 8.84 0.21
CA THR A 86 -13.36 8.13 -1.04
C THR A 86 -14.51 8.15 -2.05
N ARG A 87 -15.75 7.90 -1.61
CA ARG A 87 -16.94 7.93 -2.49
C ARG A 87 -17.16 9.31 -3.13
N ARG A 88 -17.04 10.38 -2.33
CA ARG A 88 -17.15 11.76 -2.82
C ARG A 88 -16.07 12.09 -3.84
N LEU A 89 -14.83 11.68 -3.57
CA LEU A 89 -13.73 11.87 -4.50
C LEU A 89 -13.95 11.11 -5.82
N LEU A 90 -14.39 9.84 -5.76
CA LEU A 90 -14.73 9.05 -6.95
C LEU A 90 -15.88 9.69 -7.75
N ALA A 91 -16.92 10.20 -7.09
CA ALA A 91 -18.02 10.92 -7.75
C ALA A 91 -17.52 12.19 -8.45
N ALA A 92 -16.75 13.03 -7.76
CA ALA A 92 -16.17 14.23 -8.35
C ALA A 92 -15.23 13.92 -9.52
N CYS A 93 -14.46 12.82 -9.44
CA CYS A 93 -13.66 12.33 -10.56
C CYS A 93 -14.52 11.94 -11.76
N GLY A 94 -15.63 11.21 -11.53
CA GLY A 94 -16.55 10.81 -12.58
C GLY A 94 -17.19 12.00 -13.30
N GLU A 95 -17.67 12.99 -12.54
CA GLU A 95 -18.26 14.23 -13.05
C GLU A 95 -17.25 15.06 -13.83
N ALA A 96 -15.99 15.12 -13.37
CA ALA A 96 -14.90 15.84 -14.05
C ALA A 96 -14.29 15.07 -15.25
N GLY A 97 -14.73 13.83 -15.51
CA GLY A 97 -14.22 13.02 -16.61
C GLY A 97 -12.84 12.40 -16.36
N VAL A 98 -12.39 12.33 -15.10
CA VAL A 98 -11.15 11.65 -14.73
C VAL A 98 -11.28 10.15 -15.00
N ARG A 99 -10.34 9.60 -15.77
CA ARG A 99 -10.43 8.20 -16.25
C ARG A 99 -9.59 7.21 -15.45
N ARG A 100 -8.68 7.67 -14.59
CA ARG A 100 -7.74 6.80 -13.85
C ARG A 100 -7.67 7.20 -12.39
N PHE A 101 -7.88 6.21 -11.52
CA PHE A 101 -7.88 6.35 -10.08
C PHE A 101 -7.00 5.26 -9.47
N VAL A 102 -5.94 5.65 -8.75
CA VAL A 102 -5.06 4.74 -8.03
C VAL A 102 -5.32 4.89 -6.53
N TYR A 103 -5.78 3.82 -5.91
CA TYR A 103 -6.13 3.78 -4.50
C TYR A 103 -5.03 3.13 -3.67
N THR A 104 -4.55 3.82 -2.65
CA THR A 104 -3.63 3.27 -1.66
C THR A 104 -4.42 2.43 -0.65
N SER A 105 -4.45 1.14 -0.85
CA SER A 105 -5.02 0.16 0.06
C SER A 105 -3.95 -0.42 0.99
N THR A 106 -4.25 -1.49 1.69
CA THR A 106 -3.38 -2.10 2.69
C THR A 106 -3.51 -3.62 2.69
N THR A 107 -2.42 -4.33 2.95
CA THR A 107 -2.47 -5.77 3.23
C THR A 107 -3.10 -6.09 4.59
N SER A 108 -3.34 -5.09 5.44
CA SER A 108 -4.00 -5.28 6.73
C SER A 108 -5.41 -5.85 6.59
N LEU A 109 -6.13 -5.48 5.51
CA LEU A 109 -7.51 -5.91 5.25
C LEU A 109 -7.68 -7.42 5.05
N TYR A 110 -6.59 -8.17 4.78
CA TYR A 110 -6.64 -9.63 4.80
C TYR A 110 -7.00 -10.16 6.20
N GLY A 111 -6.68 -9.42 7.23
CA GLY A 111 -7.21 -9.56 8.58
C GLY A 111 -6.99 -10.93 9.19
N HIS A 112 -8.08 -11.62 9.53
CA HIS A 112 -8.03 -12.96 10.14
C HIS A 112 -7.47 -14.03 9.21
N SER A 113 -7.60 -13.86 7.88
CA SER A 113 -7.01 -14.77 6.89
C SER A 113 -5.47 -14.80 6.93
N LEU A 114 -4.83 -13.85 7.61
CA LEU A 114 -3.38 -13.85 7.84
C LEU A 114 -2.93 -14.76 9.00
N MET A 115 -3.86 -15.35 9.71
CA MET A 115 -3.53 -16.29 10.80
C MET A 115 -3.25 -17.67 10.21
N PRO A 116 -2.08 -18.27 10.50
CA PRO A 116 -1.80 -19.63 10.07
C PRO A 116 -2.89 -20.60 10.56
N ALA A 117 -3.59 -21.24 9.65
CA ALA A 117 -4.65 -22.21 9.97
C ALA A 117 -4.09 -23.62 10.28
N ALA A 118 -2.84 -23.88 9.90
CA ALA A 118 -2.11 -25.12 10.06
C ALA A 118 -0.67 -24.83 10.53
N LYS A 119 0.23 -25.79 10.34
CA LYS A 119 1.66 -25.62 10.70
C LYS A 119 2.48 -24.91 9.59
N GLU A 120 1.86 -23.99 8.87
CA GLU A 120 2.47 -23.33 7.71
C GLU A 120 2.24 -21.81 7.76
N ALA A 121 3.22 -21.03 7.30
CA ALA A 121 3.06 -19.60 7.07
C ALA A 121 2.04 -19.35 5.94
N VAL A 122 1.31 -18.25 6.02
CA VAL A 122 0.31 -17.90 5.00
C VAL A 122 1.00 -17.31 3.76
N TRP A 123 0.80 -17.94 2.62
CA TRP A 123 1.25 -17.44 1.33
C TRP A 123 0.20 -16.48 0.76
N VAL A 124 0.43 -15.16 0.90
CA VAL A 124 -0.58 -14.13 0.68
C VAL A 124 -0.50 -13.58 -0.74
N THR A 125 -1.35 -14.12 -1.61
CA THR A 125 -1.64 -13.56 -2.94
C THR A 125 -2.88 -12.68 -2.89
N GLU A 126 -3.23 -12.01 -3.98
CA GLU A 126 -4.45 -11.21 -4.11
C GLU A 126 -5.74 -12.06 -4.06
N ASP A 127 -5.64 -13.37 -4.31
CA ASP A 127 -6.75 -14.33 -4.26
C ASP A 127 -7.15 -14.68 -2.83
N LEU A 128 -6.28 -14.41 -1.84
CA LEU A 128 -6.63 -14.61 -0.44
C LEU A 128 -7.80 -13.71 -0.07
N LYS A 129 -8.88 -14.33 0.41
CA LYS A 129 -10.10 -13.60 0.78
C LYS A 129 -9.83 -12.66 1.97
N PRO A 130 -10.16 -11.36 1.87
CA PRO A 130 -10.09 -10.46 3.02
C PRO A 130 -11.08 -10.83 4.12
N GLU A 131 -10.59 -10.84 5.38
CA GLU A 131 -11.39 -11.05 6.60
C GLU A 131 -11.04 -9.98 7.64
N PRO A 132 -11.59 -8.74 7.51
CA PRO A 132 -11.27 -7.61 8.36
C PRO A 132 -11.37 -7.90 9.86
N ARG A 133 -10.45 -7.34 10.66
CA ARG A 133 -10.40 -7.50 12.12
C ARG A 133 -10.90 -6.29 12.88
N ASP A 134 -10.82 -5.12 12.26
CA ASP A 134 -11.13 -3.85 12.89
C ASP A 134 -11.71 -2.85 11.91
N ILE A 135 -12.14 -1.69 12.43
CA ILE A 135 -12.77 -0.64 11.63
C ILE A 135 -11.85 -0.10 10.52
N TYR A 136 -10.53 -0.11 10.71
CA TYR A 136 -9.60 0.30 9.66
C TYR A 136 -9.65 -0.67 8.48
N ASP A 137 -9.50 -1.97 8.75
CA ASP A 137 -9.56 -3.04 7.74
C ASP A 137 -10.92 -3.00 7.00
N GLU A 138 -12.04 -2.87 7.75
CA GLU A 138 -13.40 -2.76 7.20
C GLU A 138 -13.53 -1.58 6.23
N THR A 139 -13.05 -0.40 6.66
CA THR A 139 -13.20 0.82 5.85
C THR A 139 -12.31 0.81 4.61
N LYS A 140 -11.12 0.20 4.68
CA LYS A 140 -10.24 0.04 3.52
C LYS A 140 -10.86 -0.92 2.49
N LEU A 141 -11.46 -2.01 2.94
CA LEU A 141 -12.17 -2.95 2.07
C LEU A 141 -13.42 -2.31 1.43
N ALA A 142 -14.19 -1.53 2.20
CA ALA A 142 -15.35 -0.80 1.68
C ALA A 142 -14.94 0.25 0.62
N ALA A 143 -13.80 0.91 0.79
CA ALA A 143 -13.27 1.84 -0.20
C ALA A 143 -12.78 1.11 -1.48
N GLU A 144 -12.18 -0.08 -1.38
CA GLU A 144 -11.91 -0.92 -2.57
C GLU A 144 -13.20 -1.27 -3.32
N ALA A 145 -14.27 -1.61 -2.60
CA ALA A 145 -15.56 -1.89 -3.21
C ALA A 145 -16.12 -0.66 -3.95
N ALA A 146 -15.97 0.55 -3.41
CA ALA A 146 -16.36 1.79 -4.09
C ALA A 146 -15.52 2.03 -5.37
N CYS A 147 -14.23 1.73 -5.35
CA CYS A 147 -13.37 1.77 -6.53
C CYS A 147 -13.82 0.76 -7.59
N ALA A 148 -14.19 -0.46 -7.19
CA ALA A 148 -14.73 -1.49 -8.10
C ALA A 148 -16.05 -1.06 -8.72
N GLU A 149 -16.91 -0.35 -7.98
CA GLU A 149 -18.15 0.21 -8.49
C GLU A 149 -17.90 1.31 -9.53
N ALA A 150 -17.01 2.26 -9.22
CA ALA A 150 -16.63 3.31 -10.18
C ALA A 150 -16.01 2.74 -11.46
N ALA A 151 -15.30 1.62 -11.36
CA ALA A 151 -14.74 0.94 -12.52
C ALA A 151 -15.82 0.34 -13.44
N ARG A 152 -16.94 -0.14 -12.89
CA ARG A 152 -18.09 -0.55 -13.71
C ARG A 152 -18.71 0.63 -14.48
N GLY A 153 -18.56 1.84 -13.98
CA GLY A 153 -18.92 3.10 -14.66
C GLY A 153 -17.93 3.56 -15.73
N GLY A 154 -16.86 2.81 -15.99
CA GLY A 154 -15.88 3.09 -17.05
C GLY A 154 -14.60 3.79 -16.59
N MET A 155 -14.41 4.02 -15.28
CA MET A 155 -13.16 4.49 -14.71
C MET A 155 -12.18 3.32 -14.58
N THR A 156 -10.90 3.53 -14.85
CA THR A 156 -9.87 2.55 -14.48
C THR A 156 -9.46 2.78 -13.03
N CYS A 157 -9.71 1.82 -12.14
CA CYS A 157 -9.40 1.89 -10.73
C CYS A 157 -8.38 0.81 -10.35
N ILE A 158 -7.24 1.22 -9.81
CA ILE A 158 -6.18 0.30 -9.37
C ILE A 158 -6.01 0.42 -7.87
N SER A 159 -6.24 -0.68 -7.15
CA SER A 159 -6.01 -0.76 -5.70
C SER A 159 -4.65 -1.37 -5.41
N LEU A 160 -3.82 -0.65 -4.67
CA LEU A 160 -2.49 -1.11 -4.27
C LEU A 160 -2.51 -1.46 -2.77
N ARG A 161 -2.59 -2.74 -2.45
CA ARG A 161 -2.52 -3.26 -1.08
C ARG A 161 -1.08 -3.22 -0.61
N MET A 162 -0.65 -2.06 -0.10
CA MET A 162 0.70 -1.92 0.41
C MET A 162 0.89 -2.64 1.74
N SER A 163 2.05 -3.26 1.91
CA SER A 163 2.47 -3.90 3.13
C SER A 163 3.03 -2.88 4.14
N ARG A 164 3.55 -3.36 5.27
CA ARG A 164 4.02 -2.53 6.37
C ARG A 164 5.11 -1.54 5.94
N CYS A 165 4.87 -0.25 6.17
CA CYS A 165 5.76 0.84 5.79
C CYS A 165 5.82 1.91 6.90
N PHE A 166 6.24 1.53 8.10
CA PHE A 166 6.39 2.45 9.23
C PHE A 166 7.86 2.76 9.53
N PRO A 167 8.19 3.92 10.12
CA PRO A 167 9.50 4.16 10.71
C PRO A 167 9.63 3.28 11.95
N GLU A 168 10.57 2.34 11.91
CA GLU A 168 10.81 1.36 12.94
C GLU A 168 12.31 1.21 13.19
N HIS A 169 12.65 0.47 14.25
CA HIS A 169 14.05 0.11 14.51
C HIS A 169 14.65 -0.62 13.29
N PRO A 170 15.88 -0.32 12.86
CA PRO A 170 16.48 -0.90 11.65
C PRO A 170 16.44 -2.44 11.59
N ARG A 171 16.59 -3.13 12.73
CA ARG A 171 16.42 -4.59 12.81
C ARG A 171 15.04 -5.03 12.33
N LEU A 172 13.97 -4.37 12.80
CA LEU A 172 12.60 -4.72 12.42
C LEU A 172 12.34 -4.42 10.94
N ILE A 173 12.86 -3.30 10.44
CA ILE A 173 12.79 -2.98 9.01
C ILE A 173 13.45 -4.09 8.20
N ALA A 174 14.66 -4.53 8.58
CA ALA A 174 15.37 -5.59 7.90
C ALA A 174 14.56 -6.91 7.90
N ILE A 175 14.09 -7.34 9.05
CA ILE A 175 13.31 -8.57 9.18
C ILE A 175 12.02 -8.48 8.34
N TYR A 176 11.30 -7.36 8.41
CA TYR A 176 10.05 -7.20 7.66
C TYR A 176 10.24 -7.15 6.14
N ARG A 177 11.40 -6.68 5.64
CA ARG A 177 11.72 -6.73 4.21
C ARG A 177 11.83 -8.15 3.66
N LEU A 178 11.99 -9.15 4.51
CA LEU A 178 11.97 -10.55 4.10
C LEU A 178 10.58 -11.01 3.66
N TYR A 179 9.49 -10.48 4.25
CA TYR A 179 8.18 -11.09 4.08
C TYR A 179 6.95 -10.16 4.11
N ARG A 180 7.02 -8.98 4.78
CA ARG A 180 5.84 -8.14 4.97
C ARG A 180 6.10 -6.63 5.03
N GLY A 181 7.28 -6.20 4.68
CA GLY A 181 7.66 -4.78 4.71
C GLY A 181 7.91 -4.22 3.32
N VAL A 182 7.69 -2.92 3.14
CA VAL A 182 7.94 -2.20 1.90
C VAL A 182 8.58 -0.84 2.18
N ASP A 183 9.38 -0.33 1.23
CA ASP A 183 9.90 1.03 1.29
C ASP A 183 8.92 2.04 0.69
N ALA A 184 8.91 3.26 1.22
CA ALA A 184 8.07 4.32 0.67
C ALA A 184 8.42 4.67 -0.78
N ALA A 185 9.70 4.53 -1.18
CA ALA A 185 10.13 4.74 -2.56
C ALA A 185 9.58 3.63 -3.49
N ASP A 186 9.55 2.37 -3.03
CA ASP A 186 8.96 1.27 -3.79
C ASP A 186 7.44 1.39 -3.87
N VAL A 187 6.77 1.83 -2.79
CA VAL A 187 5.34 2.17 -2.84
C VAL A 187 5.09 3.27 -3.87
N ALA A 188 5.90 4.34 -3.88
CA ALA A 188 5.77 5.41 -4.86
C ALA A 188 6.01 4.91 -6.30
N GLN A 189 6.94 3.97 -6.51
CA GLN A 189 7.15 3.32 -7.80
C GLN A 189 5.89 2.58 -8.26
N ALA A 190 5.26 1.78 -7.38
CA ALA A 190 4.04 1.05 -7.71
C ALA A 190 2.90 1.99 -8.12
N HIS A 191 2.75 3.14 -7.43
CA HIS A 191 1.74 4.13 -7.77
C HIS A 191 2.01 4.81 -9.13
N GLU A 192 3.27 5.15 -9.44
CA GLU A 192 3.64 5.67 -10.75
C GLU A 192 3.33 4.67 -11.87
N LEU A 193 3.69 3.39 -11.67
CA LEU A 193 3.43 2.32 -12.63
C LEU A 193 1.92 2.07 -12.85
N ALA A 194 1.11 2.17 -11.80
CA ALA A 194 -0.34 2.05 -11.88
C ALA A 194 -1.01 3.18 -12.69
N LEU A 195 -0.32 4.29 -12.93
CA LEU A 195 -0.77 5.38 -13.80
C LEU A 195 -0.52 5.11 -15.29
N ALA A 196 0.30 4.11 -15.63
CA ALA A 196 0.62 3.77 -17.01
C ALA A 196 -0.61 3.20 -17.75
N PRO A 197 -0.70 3.39 -19.08
CA PRO A 197 -1.74 2.76 -19.90
C PRO A 197 -1.59 1.24 -19.92
N GLY A 198 -2.67 0.52 -20.27
CA GLY A 198 -2.66 -0.94 -20.43
C GLY A 198 -3.55 -1.67 -19.41
N LEU A 199 -3.83 -1.07 -18.25
CA LEU A 199 -4.81 -1.60 -17.31
C LEU A 199 -6.19 -0.96 -17.53
N SER A 200 -7.25 -1.72 -17.27
CA SER A 200 -8.63 -1.27 -17.39
C SER A 200 -9.50 -1.94 -16.32
N GLY A 201 -10.65 -1.37 -16.03
CA GLY A 201 -11.57 -1.88 -15.02
C GLY A 201 -11.01 -1.73 -13.60
N PHE A 202 -11.28 -2.70 -12.76
CA PHE A 202 -10.78 -2.74 -11.37
C PHE A 202 -9.72 -3.84 -11.21
N GLU A 203 -8.53 -3.44 -10.77
CA GLU A 203 -7.42 -4.35 -10.49
C GLU A 203 -6.87 -4.12 -9.09
N VAL A 204 -6.43 -5.21 -8.46
CA VAL A 204 -5.81 -5.21 -7.13
C VAL A 204 -4.42 -5.80 -7.22
N PHE A 205 -3.45 -5.17 -6.54
CA PHE A 205 -2.07 -5.64 -6.49
C PHE A 205 -1.52 -5.53 -5.07
N ASN A 206 -0.85 -6.58 -4.59
CA ASN A 206 -0.01 -6.50 -3.40
C ASN A 206 1.27 -5.74 -3.70
N VAL A 207 1.65 -4.84 -2.79
CA VAL A 207 2.88 -4.03 -2.90
C VAL A 207 3.72 -4.24 -1.64
N SER A 208 4.80 -4.99 -1.78
CA SER A 208 5.75 -5.34 -0.72
C SER A 208 7.17 -5.35 -1.28
N ALA A 209 8.19 -5.50 -0.43
CA ALA A 209 9.52 -5.91 -0.89
C ALA A 209 9.43 -7.30 -1.52
N HIS A 210 10.35 -7.61 -2.44
CA HIS A 210 10.44 -8.94 -2.99
C HIS A 210 10.98 -9.91 -1.94
N SER A 211 10.20 -10.95 -1.64
CA SER A 211 10.59 -12.01 -0.72
C SER A 211 11.49 -13.03 -1.41
N PRO A 212 12.54 -13.56 -0.76
CA PRO A 212 13.36 -14.61 -1.32
C PRO A 212 12.71 -15.99 -1.26
N PHE A 213 11.64 -16.14 -0.47
CA PHE A 213 11.01 -17.42 -0.15
C PHE A 213 10.04 -17.88 -1.25
N SER A 214 9.77 -19.19 -1.23
CA SER A 214 8.76 -19.87 -2.05
C SER A 214 7.65 -20.45 -1.19
N ILE A 215 6.52 -20.78 -1.81
CA ILE A 215 5.37 -21.42 -1.12
C ILE A 215 5.77 -22.77 -0.48
N ALA A 216 6.72 -23.49 -1.06
CA ALA A 216 7.18 -24.77 -0.51
C ALA A 216 7.92 -24.65 0.82
N GLU A 217 8.30 -23.44 1.22
CA GLU A 217 9.01 -23.19 2.47
C GLU A 217 8.10 -22.74 3.62
N CYS A 218 6.77 -22.67 3.41
CA CYS A 218 5.82 -22.12 4.40
C CYS A 218 5.85 -22.86 5.74
N GLU A 219 6.07 -24.18 5.76
CA GLU A 219 6.24 -24.93 7.01
C GLU A 219 7.52 -24.52 7.76
N THR A 220 8.66 -24.48 7.04
CA THR A 220 9.95 -24.05 7.58
C THR A 220 9.93 -22.59 8.04
N LEU A 221 9.24 -21.71 7.30
CA LEU A 221 9.10 -20.31 7.68
C LEU A 221 8.39 -20.14 9.01
N LEU A 222 7.36 -20.93 9.29
CA LEU A 222 6.62 -20.83 10.53
C LEU A 222 7.39 -21.42 11.73
N SER A 223 8.04 -22.56 11.53
CA SER A 223 8.68 -23.33 12.62
C SER A 223 10.17 -23.02 12.80
N GLU A 224 10.89 -22.70 11.73
CA GLU A 224 12.35 -22.58 11.67
C GLU A 224 12.80 -21.45 10.74
N ALA A 225 12.20 -20.25 10.87
CA ALA A 225 12.45 -19.14 9.94
C ALA A 225 13.94 -18.79 9.79
N ARG A 226 14.73 -18.94 10.89
CA ARG A 226 16.17 -18.73 10.83
C ARG A 226 16.84 -19.64 9.80
N THR A 227 16.46 -20.92 9.76
CA THR A 227 16.98 -21.90 8.78
C THR A 227 16.63 -21.46 7.35
N ALA A 228 15.38 -21.09 7.09
CA ALA A 228 14.95 -20.60 5.79
C ALA A 228 15.71 -19.33 5.36
N VAL A 229 15.86 -18.34 6.26
CA VAL A 229 16.61 -17.12 5.97
C VAL A 229 18.06 -17.42 5.61
N LEU A 230 18.72 -18.32 6.33
CA LEU A 230 20.12 -18.66 6.10
C LEU A 230 20.34 -19.48 4.82
N ALA A 231 19.34 -20.25 4.37
CA ALA A 231 19.39 -20.94 3.08
C ALA A 231 19.51 -19.95 1.91
N HIS A 232 18.79 -18.82 1.96
CA HIS A 232 18.84 -17.77 0.94
C HIS A 232 19.92 -16.72 1.18
N HIS A 233 20.24 -16.45 2.44
CA HIS A 233 21.13 -15.37 2.87
C HIS A 233 22.11 -15.83 3.96
N PRO A 234 23.09 -16.71 3.66
CA PRO A 234 24.03 -17.24 4.65
C PRO A 234 24.87 -16.13 5.31
N TRP A 235 25.08 -15.02 4.61
CA TRP A 235 25.76 -13.84 5.12
C TRP A 235 24.99 -13.09 6.21
N ALA A 236 23.68 -13.34 6.36
CA ALA A 236 22.84 -12.63 7.32
C ALA A 236 23.22 -12.93 8.77
N LEU A 237 23.69 -14.14 9.08
CA LEU A 237 24.04 -14.53 10.44
C LEU A 237 25.18 -13.67 11.03
N PRO A 238 26.38 -13.62 10.41
CA PRO A 238 27.45 -12.77 10.93
C PRO A 238 27.10 -11.28 10.89
N GLU A 239 26.32 -10.83 9.92
CA GLU A 239 25.93 -9.43 9.80
C GLU A 239 24.94 -9.00 10.90
N PHE A 240 23.99 -9.85 11.26
CA PHE A 240 23.08 -9.63 12.39
C PHE A 240 23.85 -9.66 13.72
N ALA A 241 24.72 -10.66 13.90
CA ALA A 241 25.54 -10.78 15.10
C ALA A 241 26.42 -9.53 15.32
N ARG A 242 27.06 -9.00 14.27
CA ARG A 242 27.88 -7.78 14.31
C ARG A 242 27.09 -6.56 14.80
N ARG A 243 25.77 -6.51 14.57
CA ARG A 243 24.87 -5.45 15.02
C ARG A 243 24.19 -5.74 16.35
N GLY A 244 24.44 -6.89 16.98
CA GLY A 244 23.72 -7.34 18.16
C GLY A 244 22.23 -7.66 17.87
N TRP A 245 21.93 -8.06 16.63
CA TRP A 245 20.60 -8.42 16.18
C TRP A 245 20.44 -9.93 16.10
N GLU A 246 19.20 -10.37 16.24
CA GLU A 246 18.80 -11.78 16.08
C GLU A 246 17.90 -11.93 14.85
N LEU A 247 18.10 -12.98 14.09
CA LEU A 247 17.19 -13.41 13.02
C LEU A 247 15.84 -13.83 13.61
N PRO A 248 14.75 -13.76 12.82
CA PRO A 248 13.44 -14.20 13.30
C PRO A 248 13.42 -15.71 13.51
N GLU A 249 12.76 -16.15 14.57
CA GLU A 249 12.53 -17.57 14.87
C GLU A 249 11.34 -18.11 14.05
N SER A 250 10.36 -17.25 13.78
CA SER A 250 9.15 -17.58 13.03
C SER A 250 8.77 -16.46 12.07
N ILE A 251 8.30 -16.84 10.89
CA ILE A 251 7.67 -15.98 9.88
C ILE A 251 6.29 -16.56 9.60
N ASP A 252 5.25 -15.81 9.92
CA ASP A 252 3.86 -16.24 9.91
C ASP A 252 3.17 -16.09 8.53
N ARG A 253 3.74 -15.31 7.64
CA ARG A 253 3.18 -15.02 6.31
C ARG A 253 4.22 -14.49 5.35
N VAL A 254 3.93 -14.55 4.06
CA VAL A 254 4.71 -13.88 3.00
C VAL A 254 3.76 -13.15 2.06
N TYR A 255 3.95 -11.84 1.87
CA TYR A 255 3.22 -11.10 0.83
C TYR A 255 3.87 -11.29 -0.52
N VAL A 256 3.11 -11.88 -1.44
CA VAL A 256 3.54 -12.18 -2.81
C VAL A 256 3.29 -10.97 -3.70
N VAL A 257 4.26 -10.60 -4.51
CA VAL A 257 4.20 -9.44 -5.41
C VAL A 257 4.26 -9.80 -6.88
N ASP A 258 4.16 -11.09 -7.21
CA ASP A 258 4.32 -11.61 -8.58
C ASP A 258 3.31 -11.00 -9.54
N LYS A 259 2.05 -10.82 -9.11
CA LYS A 259 1.02 -10.14 -9.90
C LYS A 259 1.42 -8.70 -10.22
N ALA A 260 1.93 -7.94 -9.25
CA ALA A 260 2.41 -6.58 -9.46
C ALA A 260 3.65 -6.54 -10.36
N MET A 261 4.57 -7.52 -10.22
CA MET A 261 5.73 -7.63 -11.08
C MET A 261 5.35 -7.91 -12.54
N ALA A 262 4.39 -8.80 -12.76
CA ALA A 262 3.92 -9.14 -14.10
C ALA A 262 3.02 -8.06 -14.71
N GLY A 263 2.03 -7.56 -13.94
CA GLY A 263 0.98 -6.67 -14.44
C GLY A 263 1.37 -5.20 -14.48
N LEU A 264 2.17 -4.73 -13.51
CA LEU A 264 2.62 -3.33 -13.44
C LEU A 264 4.06 -3.15 -13.92
N GLY A 265 4.86 -4.20 -14.04
CA GLY A 265 6.31 -4.09 -14.17
C GLY A 265 7.00 -3.64 -12.87
N TYR A 266 6.34 -3.82 -11.71
CA TYR A 266 6.87 -3.46 -10.41
C TYR A 266 8.20 -4.18 -10.14
N ARG A 267 9.20 -3.43 -9.67
CA ARG A 267 10.53 -3.97 -9.32
C ARG A 267 11.00 -3.27 -8.06
N PRO A 268 10.63 -3.77 -6.86
CA PRO A 268 11.07 -3.18 -5.60
C PRO A 268 12.60 -3.21 -5.50
N ALA A 269 13.19 -2.07 -5.20
CA ALA A 269 14.64 -1.90 -5.10
C ALA A 269 15.16 -2.03 -3.67
N HIS A 270 14.27 -1.87 -2.68
CA HIS A 270 14.62 -1.83 -1.27
C HIS A 270 14.20 -3.14 -0.57
N ASP A 271 14.81 -4.24 -1.00
CA ASP A 271 14.66 -5.57 -0.40
C ASP A 271 15.53 -5.75 0.86
N PHE A 272 15.50 -6.95 1.44
CA PHE A 272 16.31 -7.30 2.61
C PHE A 272 17.80 -7.07 2.36
N LYS A 273 18.34 -7.51 1.22
CA LYS A 273 19.77 -7.42 0.89
C LYS A 273 20.23 -5.97 0.71
N SER A 274 19.38 -5.11 0.18
CA SER A 274 19.72 -3.70 -0.08
C SER A 274 20.02 -2.90 1.18
N LEU A 275 19.51 -3.34 2.35
CA LEU A 275 19.71 -2.69 3.64
C LEU A 275 21.12 -2.93 4.24
N PHE A 276 21.90 -3.81 3.64
CA PHE A 276 23.23 -4.21 4.12
C PHE A 276 24.35 -3.91 3.12
N ARG A 277 24.04 -3.16 2.08
CA ARG A 277 25.00 -2.66 1.09
C ARG A 277 25.64 -1.34 1.50
#